data_81efe0ff59a3b64d4214fbb7d5563633
#
_entry.id   81efe0ff59a3b64d4214fbb7d5563633
#
_cell.length_a   1.000
_cell.length_b   1.000
_cell.length_c   1.000
_cell.angle_alpha   90.00
_cell.angle_beta   90.00
_cell.angle_gamma   90.00
#
_symmetry.space_group_name_H-M   'P 1'
#
loop_
_entity.id
_entity.type
_entity.pdbx_description
1 polymer ?
#
loop_
_entity_poly.entity_id
_entity_poly.type
_entity_poly.pdbx_seq_one_letter_code
_entity_poly.pdbx_strand_id
1 'polypeptide(L)'
;MKLKDTLPNGATVHAFVEMTSQTVGYHDKGIVLAINDRDEWVTWAYSVHSPASTVWGHYHGDNYKSAIEDFKQRVADLYMGV
;
A
#
# COMPACT_ATOMS: atom_id res chain seq x y z
N MET A 1 3.45 4.56 -8.84
CA MET A 1 2.75 5.30 -7.78
C MET A 1 3.63 6.42 -7.28
N LYS A 2 3.06 7.51 -6.84
CA LYS A 2 3.81 8.66 -6.33
C LYS A 2 3.14 9.17 -5.05
N LEU A 3 3.92 9.80 -4.17
CA LEU A 3 3.37 10.47 -2.99
C LEU A 3 2.35 11.53 -3.42
N LYS A 4 1.28 11.66 -2.64
CA LYS A 4 0.18 12.60 -2.87
C LYS A 4 -0.68 12.30 -4.11
N ASP A 5 -0.43 11.20 -4.81
CA ASP A 5 -1.32 10.76 -5.89
C ASP A 5 -2.70 10.46 -5.32
N THR A 6 -3.73 10.71 -6.15
CA THR A 6 -5.09 10.30 -5.85
C THR A 6 -5.37 9.00 -6.58
N LEU A 7 -5.69 7.95 -5.83
CA LEU A 7 -6.06 6.65 -6.39
C LEU A 7 -7.49 6.69 -6.94
N PRO A 8 -7.85 5.76 -7.85
CA PRO A 8 -9.21 5.74 -8.41
C PRO A 8 -10.33 5.64 -7.39
N ASN A 9 -10.04 5.08 -6.22
CA ASN A 9 -11.01 4.99 -5.11
C ASN A 9 -11.11 6.27 -4.26
N GLY A 10 -10.41 7.35 -4.66
CA GLY A 10 -10.45 8.63 -3.95
C GLY A 10 -9.41 8.78 -2.84
N ALA A 11 -8.61 7.74 -2.59
CA ALA A 11 -7.59 7.81 -1.54
C ALA A 11 -6.35 8.59 -2.01
N THR A 12 -5.73 9.32 -1.07
CA THR A 12 -4.49 10.05 -1.32
C THR A 12 -3.31 9.28 -0.76
N VAL A 13 -2.31 9.03 -1.57
CA VAL A 13 -1.11 8.28 -1.19
C VAL A 13 -0.25 9.10 -0.22
N HIS A 14 0.01 8.50 0.95
CA HIS A 14 0.84 9.10 1.98
C HIS A 14 2.25 8.50 2.00
N ALA A 15 2.35 7.19 1.84
CA ALA A 15 3.62 6.47 1.77
C ALA A 15 3.43 5.19 0.97
N PHE A 16 4.49 4.72 0.33
CA PHE A 16 4.45 3.44 -0.35
C PHE A 16 5.85 2.85 -0.46
N VAL A 17 5.92 1.52 -0.55
CA VAL A 17 7.16 0.78 -0.82
C VAL A 17 6.84 -0.23 -1.91
N GLU A 18 7.68 -0.27 -2.93
CA GLU A 18 7.55 -1.21 -4.04
C GLU A 18 8.75 -2.14 -4.06
N MET A 19 8.49 -3.44 -4.21
CA MET A 19 9.51 -4.43 -4.46
C MET A 19 9.37 -4.89 -5.90
N THR A 20 10.37 -4.60 -6.71
CA THR A 20 10.45 -5.07 -8.08
C THR A 20 11.47 -6.21 -8.14
N SER A 21 11.10 -7.30 -8.81
CA SER A 21 11.96 -8.45 -8.98
C SER A 21 12.56 -8.45 -10.38
N GLN A 22 13.85 -8.78 -10.47
CA GLN A 22 14.50 -9.04 -11.74
C GLN A 22 14.39 -10.51 -12.16
N THR A 23 13.80 -11.33 -11.29
CA THR A 23 13.64 -12.77 -11.52
C THR A 23 12.36 -13.00 -12.34
N VAL A 24 12.49 -13.74 -13.42
CA VAL A 24 11.37 -14.11 -14.29
C VAL A 24 10.33 -14.91 -13.49
N GLY A 25 9.06 -14.52 -13.61
CA GLY A 25 7.95 -15.21 -12.96
C GLY A 25 7.54 -14.64 -11.61
N TYR A 26 8.28 -13.69 -11.06
CA TYR A 26 7.84 -12.98 -9.86
C TYR A 26 6.94 -11.81 -10.22
N HIS A 27 5.94 -11.59 -9.37
CA HIS A 27 5.07 -10.42 -9.49
C HIS A 27 5.65 -9.27 -8.67
N ASP A 28 5.84 -8.14 -9.32
CA ASP A 28 6.25 -6.92 -8.63
C ASP A 28 5.10 -6.42 -7.77
N LYS A 29 5.37 -6.21 -6.49
CA LYS A 29 4.37 -5.90 -5.48
C LYS A 29 4.72 -4.64 -4.72
N GLY A 30 3.70 -3.98 -4.22
CA GLY A 30 3.86 -2.82 -3.36
C GLY A 30 2.87 -2.82 -2.20
N ILE A 31 3.21 -2.05 -1.19
CA ILE A 31 2.33 -1.73 -0.08
C ILE A 31 2.17 -0.23 -0.05
N VAL A 32 0.95 0.24 0.11
CA VAL A 32 0.64 1.67 0.17
C VAL A 32 -0.09 2.00 1.46
N LEU A 33 0.27 3.14 2.05
CA LEU A 33 -0.46 3.77 3.14
C LEU A 33 -1.12 5.02 2.56
N ALA A 34 -2.42 5.12 2.71
CA ALA A 34 -3.18 6.23 2.15
C ALA A 34 -4.27 6.69 3.11
N ILE A 35 -4.78 7.88 2.86
CA ILE A 35 -5.97 8.37 3.51
C ILE A 35 -7.10 8.41 2.48
N ASN A 36 -8.23 7.78 2.79
CA ASN A 36 -9.35 7.70 1.86
C ASN A 36 -10.21 8.95 1.91
N ASP A 37 -11.27 8.98 1.11
CA ASP A 37 -12.18 10.12 1.02
C ASP A 37 -13.07 10.31 2.26
N ARG A 38 -13.00 9.38 3.22
CA ARG A 38 -13.69 9.45 4.52
C ARG A 38 -12.73 9.81 5.65
N ASP A 39 -11.53 10.29 5.32
CA ASP A 39 -10.48 10.62 6.30
C ASP A 39 -10.05 9.41 7.14
N GLU A 40 -10.12 8.22 6.57
CA GLU A 40 -9.65 6.99 7.22
C GLU A 40 -8.28 6.59 6.68
N TRP A 41 -7.38 6.22 7.58
CA TRP A 41 -6.09 5.64 7.22
C TRP A 41 -6.28 4.19 6.80
N VAL A 42 -5.69 3.84 5.66
CA VAL A 42 -5.82 2.50 5.07
C VAL A 42 -4.46 2.05 4.53
N THR A 43 -4.16 0.77 4.68
CA THR A 43 -3.07 0.15 3.94
C THR A 43 -3.63 -0.83 2.92
N TRP A 44 -3.03 -0.87 1.74
CA TRP A 44 -3.36 -1.83 0.69
C TRP A 44 -2.09 -2.46 0.14
N ALA A 45 -2.25 -3.69 -0.39
CA ALA A 45 -1.29 -4.26 -1.31
C ALA A 45 -1.72 -3.92 -2.75
N TYR A 46 -0.75 -3.85 -3.65
CA TYR A 46 -1.03 -3.62 -5.07
C TYR A 46 0.05 -4.23 -5.94
N SER A 47 -0.28 -4.41 -7.23
CA SER A 47 0.70 -4.78 -8.23
C SER A 47 1.33 -3.51 -8.81
N VAL A 48 2.64 -3.48 -8.94
CA VAL A 48 3.35 -2.32 -9.51
C VAL A 48 2.90 -2.07 -10.94
N HIS A 49 2.53 -3.13 -11.67
CA HIS A 49 2.06 -3.03 -13.05
C HIS A 49 0.61 -2.58 -13.18
N SER A 50 -0.14 -2.60 -12.09
CA SER A 50 -1.55 -2.16 -12.04
C SER A 50 -1.82 -1.46 -10.72
N PRO A 51 -1.18 -0.30 -10.47
CA PRO A 51 -1.25 0.34 -9.15
C PRO A 51 -2.64 0.84 -8.77
N ALA A 52 -3.55 0.93 -9.72
CA ALA A 52 -4.94 1.28 -9.45
C ALA A 52 -5.73 0.12 -8.83
N SER A 53 -5.23 -1.11 -8.92
CA SER A 53 -5.88 -2.32 -8.41
C SER A 53 -5.35 -2.64 -7.02
N THR A 54 -5.79 -1.87 -6.03
CA THR A 54 -5.45 -2.09 -4.63
C THR A 54 -6.31 -3.22 -4.05
N VAL A 55 -5.68 -4.08 -3.24
CA VAL A 55 -6.35 -5.24 -2.64
C VAL A 55 -5.95 -5.38 -1.17
N TRP A 56 -6.72 -6.18 -0.45
CA TRP A 56 -6.45 -6.54 0.96
C TRP A 56 -6.28 -5.31 1.85
N GLY A 57 -7.30 -4.45 1.84
CA GLY A 57 -7.31 -3.23 2.63
C GLY A 57 -7.42 -3.50 4.12
N HIS A 58 -6.56 -2.85 4.91
CA HIS A 58 -6.66 -2.80 6.36
C HIS A 58 -7.03 -1.38 6.75
N TYR A 59 -8.21 -1.20 7.33
CA TYR A 59 -8.77 0.11 7.66
C TYR A 59 -8.52 0.41 9.14
N HIS A 60 -7.94 1.58 9.40
CA HIS A 60 -7.50 1.98 10.75
C HIS A 60 -8.24 3.21 11.27
N GLY A 61 -9.25 3.70 10.54
CA GLY A 61 -9.98 4.90 10.92
C GLY A 61 -9.04 6.10 11.04
N ASP A 62 -9.15 6.85 12.12
CA ASP A 62 -8.29 8.01 12.39
C ASP A 62 -7.00 7.64 13.12
N ASN A 63 -6.75 6.36 13.36
CA ASN A 63 -5.59 5.89 14.11
C ASN A 63 -4.36 5.77 13.21
N TYR A 64 -3.66 6.87 13.02
CA TYR A 64 -2.46 6.93 12.20
C TYR A 64 -1.36 5.98 12.72
N LYS A 65 -1.18 5.92 14.04
CA LYS A 65 -0.14 5.08 14.64
C LYS A 65 -0.36 3.61 14.31
N SER A 66 -1.59 3.13 14.43
CA SER A 66 -1.94 1.76 14.06
C SER A 66 -1.69 1.51 12.58
N ALA A 67 -2.05 2.46 11.73
CA ALA A 67 -1.87 2.36 10.28
C ALA A 67 -0.38 2.28 9.90
N ILE A 68 0.47 3.13 10.51
CA ILE A 68 1.90 3.12 10.20
C ILE A 68 2.57 1.83 10.68
N GLU A 69 2.16 1.30 11.83
CA GLU A 69 2.68 0.02 12.33
C GLU A 69 2.28 -1.14 11.41
N ASP A 70 1.04 -1.16 10.95
CA ASP A 70 0.58 -2.14 9.98
C ASP A 70 1.33 -2.02 8.65
N PHE A 71 1.52 -0.79 8.18
CA PHE A 71 2.30 -0.53 6.96
C PHE A 71 3.71 -1.11 7.08
N LYS A 72 4.40 -0.83 8.18
CA LYS A 72 5.75 -1.36 8.43
C LYS A 72 5.77 -2.88 8.45
N GLN A 73 4.79 -3.49 9.10
CA GLN A 73 4.70 -4.96 9.17
C GLN A 73 4.48 -5.56 7.78
N ARG A 74 3.59 -4.96 6.99
CA ARG A 74 3.30 -5.45 5.64
C ARG A 74 4.50 -5.28 4.71
N VAL A 75 5.28 -4.21 4.88
CA VAL A 75 6.52 -4.00 4.13
C VAL A 75 7.55 -5.07 4.52
N ALA A 76 7.70 -5.35 5.81
CA ALA A 76 8.60 -6.40 6.28
C ALA A 76 8.21 -7.76 5.70
N ASP A 77 6.93 -8.10 5.73
CA ASP A 77 6.41 -9.34 5.16
C ASP A 77 6.69 -9.42 3.66
N LEU A 78 6.57 -8.30 2.96
CA LEU A 78 6.85 -8.23 1.52
C LEU A 78 8.31 -8.62 1.24
N TYR A 79 9.26 -8.06 1.99
CA TYR A 79 10.69 -8.34 1.83
C TYR A 79 11.05 -9.77 2.26
N MET A 80 10.33 -10.33 3.21
CA MET A 80 10.56 -11.69 3.69
C MET A 80 9.88 -12.76 2.83
N GLY A 81 9.08 -12.36 1.86
CA GLY A 81 8.37 -13.29 0.99
C GLY A 81 7.21 -14.01 1.65
N VAL A 82 6.64 -13.41 2.67
CA VAL A 82 5.54 -14.01 3.45
C VAL A 82 4.17 -13.60 2.90
#